data_9cb52a3db336446423b851ef38850543
#
_entry.id   9cb52a3db336446423b851ef38850543
#
_cell.length_a   1.000
_cell.length_b   1.000
_cell.length_c   1.000
_cell.angle_alpha   90.00
_cell.angle_beta   90.00
_cell.angle_gamma   90.00
#
_symmetry.space_group_name_H-M   'P 1'
#
loop_
_entity.id
_entity.type
_entity.pdbx_description
1 polymer ?
#
loop_
_entity_poly.entity_id
_entity_poly.type
_entity_poly.pdbx_seq_one_letter_code
_entity_poly.pdbx_strand_id
1 'polypeptide(L)'
;MTMQSSSTPAAGPVPEPIITNARDASSAPGHAPADVAHPKTIRSYVRRAGRTTTGQAKAFETLGTRYVLPYTGEAFNAEAAFGRQAKVILEIGFGMGEATAHIARVRPEDNFLCCEVHEPGVGALLKRIGEQDITNIRIFQHDAVEVLENMLQPGSLDGIHVFFPDPWHKKKHNKRRLIQSPFVAQLVAHLKPGGYIHCATDWQPYAEQMLEVLSANPDLKNTADGHAPQPEYRPLTKFENRGLRLGHGVWDLVFTRAA
;
A
#
# COMPACT_ATOMS: atom_id res chain seq x y z
N MET A 1 54.91 18.15 50.22
CA MET A 1 54.82 19.57 49.83
C MET A 1 53.52 19.80 49.12
N THR A 2 52.74 20.60 49.80
CA THR A 2 51.55 21.41 49.42
C THR A 2 50.42 20.80 48.62
N MET A 3 49.38 20.41 49.37
CA MET A 3 47.98 20.27 48.90
C MET A 3 47.42 21.68 48.56
N GLN A 4 46.77 21.81 47.44
CA GLN A 4 45.85 22.93 47.22
C GLN A 4 44.44 22.36 46.97
N SER A 5 43.57 22.70 47.89
CA SER A 5 42.13 22.53 47.84
C SER A 5 41.51 23.59 46.91
N SER A 6 40.66 23.18 45.97
CA SER A 6 39.80 24.12 45.25
C SER A 6 38.33 23.79 45.56
N SER A 7 37.69 24.75 46.15
CA SER A 7 36.29 24.78 46.56
C SER A 7 35.35 24.96 45.37
N THR A 8 34.29 24.17 45.37
CA THR A 8 33.12 24.28 44.47
C THR A 8 32.19 25.40 44.98
N PRO A 9 31.69 26.32 44.15
CA PRO A 9 30.63 27.24 44.55
C PRO A 9 29.24 26.60 44.44
N ALA A 10 28.42 26.94 45.42
CA ALA A 10 27.04 26.52 45.60
C ALA A 10 26.11 27.06 44.52
N ALA A 11 25.17 26.22 44.06
CA ALA A 11 24.08 26.59 43.16
C ALA A 11 23.00 27.39 43.93
N GLY A 12 22.61 28.52 43.35
CA GLY A 12 21.49 29.33 43.84
C GLY A 12 20.13 28.79 43.42
N PRO A 13 19.04 29.24 44.06
CA PRO A 13 17.71 28.66 43.89
C PRO A 13 17.07 29.02 42.56
N VAL A 14 16.37 28.02 41.97
CA VAL A 14 15.55 28.11 40.74
C VAL A 14 14.23 28.81 41.10
N PRO A 15 13.77 29.81 40.34
CA PRO A 15 12.47 30.43 40.60
C PRO A 15 11.31 29.57 40.06
N GLU A 16 10.22 29.48 40.85
CA GLU A 16 8.97 28.84 40.50
C GLU A 16 8.21 29.59 39.40
N PRO A 17 7.41 28.89 38.56
CA PRO A 17 6.60 29.54 37.53
C PRO A 17 5.35 30.18 38.13
N ILE A 18 5.11 31.43 37.79
CA ILE A 18 3.92 32.22 38.14
C ILE A 18 2.74 31.73 37.28
N ILE A 19 1.71 31.18 37.93
CA ILE A 19 0.43 30.90 37.32
C ILE A 19 -0.42 32.19 37.34
N THR A 20 -0.63 32.80 36.19
CA THR A 20 -1.61 33.87 36.04
C THR A 20 -2.88 33.31 35.35
N ASN A 21 -3.95 33.21 36.15
CA ASN A 21 -5.32 33.10 35.67
C ASN A 21 -5.73 34.46 35.10
N ALA A 22 -6.07 34.49 33.82
CA ALA A 22 -6.89 35.56 33.25
C ALA A 22 -8.11 34.94 32.55
N ARG A 23 -9.26 35.09 33.18
CA ARG A 23 -10.58 34.98 32.55
C ARG A 23 -10.93 36.32 31.94
N ASP A 24 -11.77 36.21 30.89
CA ASP A 24 -12.59 37.23 30.25
C ASP A 24 -11.93 38.13 29.18
N ALA A 25 -12.38 37.83 27.93
CA ALA A 25 -13.10 38.84 27.14
C ALA A 25 -13.66 38.21 25.84
N SER A 26 -14.97 38.29 25.76
CA SER A 26 -15.84 38.20 24.59
C SER A 26 -15.20 38.67 23.28
N SER A 27 -15.43 37.93 22.18
CA SER A 27 -15.95 38.58 20.96
C SER A 27 -15.99 37.67 19.75
N ALA A 28 -17.12 37.73 19.08
CA ALA A 28 -17.39 37.54 17.67
C ALA A 28 -17.21 36.16 17.02
N PRO A 29 -18.26 35.65 16.31
CA PRO A 29 -18.19 34.40 15.56
C PRO A 29 -17.35 34.59 14.31
N GLY A 30 -16.14 34.05 14.32
CA GLY A 30 -15.36 33.88 13.11
C GLY A 30 -16.08 32.90 12.20
N HIS A 31 -16.40 33.33 10.99
CA HIS A 31 -16.88 32.50 9.88
C HIS A 31 -15.95 31.29 9.75
N ALA A 32 -16.49 30.10 10.03
CA ALA A 32 -15.87 28.86 9.59
C ALA A 32 -15.81 28.91 8.05
N PRO A 33 -14.69 28.54 7.42
CA PRO A 33 -14.65 28.43 5.97
C PRO A 33 -15.71 27.42 5.54
N ALA A 34 -16.53 27.80 4.56
CA ALA A 34 -17.58 26.97 4.00
C ALA A 34 -16.98 25.61 3.66
N ASP A 35 -17.62 24.56 4.17
CA ASP A 35 -17.35 23.16 3.84
C ASP A 35 -17.43 23.03 2.31
N VAL A 36 -16.28 23.03 1.64
CA VAL A 36 -16.19 22.71 0.23
C VAL A 36 -16.56 21.24 0.17
N ALA A 37 -17.79 20.95 -0.23
CA ALA A 37 -18.29 19.62 -0.42
C ALA A 37 -17.42 18.93 -1.49
N HIS A 38 -16.37 18.24 -1.07
CA HIS A 38 -15.61 17.40 -1.95
C HIS A 38 -16.55 16.36 -2.57
N PRO A 39 -16.61 16.24 -3.91
CA PRO A 39 -17.44 15.24 -4.54
C PRO A 39 -17.10 13.88 -3.91
N LYS A 40 -18.12 13.15 -3.42
CA LYS A 40 -17.92 11.83 -2.80
C LYS A 40 -17.26 10.91 -3.81
N THR A 41 -15.95 10.77 -3.72
CA THR A 41 -15.16 9.89 -4.58
C THR A 41 -15.67 8.46 -4.40
N ILE A 42 -16.01 7.79 -5.50
CA ILE A 42 -16.47 6.40 -5.47
C ILE A 42 -15.25 5.55 -5.14
N ARG A 43 -15.19 5.03 -3.91
CA ARG A 43 -14.09 4.15 -3.48
C ARG A 43 -14.27 2.75 -4.02
N SER A 44 -13.18 2.15 -4.49
CA SER A 44 -13.11 0.77 -5.00
C SER A 44 -13.18 -0.28 -3.90
N TYR A 45 -13.01 0.11 -2.64
CA TYR A 45 -12.99 -0.76 -1.46
C TYR A 45 -14.00 -0.32 -0.40
N VAL A 46 -14.26 -1.21 0.55
CA VAL A 46 -15.04 -0.93 1.77
C VAL A 46 -14.12 -1.11 2.97
N ARG A 47 -13.95 -0.06 3.77
CA ARG A 47 -13.28 -0.22 5.08
C ARG A 47 -14.16 -1.09 5.97
N ARG A 48 -13.68 -2.29 6.29
CA ARG A 48 -14.32 -3.18 7.24
C ARG A 48 -13.58 -3.04 8.57
N ALA A 49 -14.31 -2.80 9.65
CA ALA A 49 -13.75 -2.93 10.98
C ALA A 49 -13.37 -4.41 11.19
N GLY A 50 -12.09 -4.69 11.25
CA GLY A 50 -11.54 -6.02 11.50
C GLY A 50 -11.04 -6.11 12.95
N ARG A 51 -11.14 -7.30 13.56
CA ARG A 51 -10.51 -7.55 14.87
C ARG A 51 -9.07 -7.95 14.62
N THR A 52 -8.13 -7.17 15.16
CA THR A 52 -6.69 -7.51 15.17
C THR A 52 -6.46 -8.59 16.23
N THR A 53 -5.73 -9.65 15.88
CA THR A 53 -5.33 -10.69 16.84
C THR A 53 -4.14 -10.21 17.67
N THR A 54 -3.92 -10.82 18.84
CA THR A 54 -2.77 -10.50 19.72
C THR A 54 -1.43 -10.63 18.97
N GLY A 55 -1.28 -11.64 18.10
CA GLY A 55 -0.06 -11.82 17.31
C GLY A 55 0.14 -10.73 16.26
N GLN A 56 -0.93 -10.23 15.65
CA GLN A 56 -0.87 -9.10 14.71
C GLN A 56 -0.54 -7.80 15.43
N ALA A 57 -1.16 -7.53 16.59
CA ALA A 57 -0.85 -6.36 17.41
C ALA A 57 0.63 -6.35 17.83
N LYS A 58 1.15 -7.48 18.33
CA LYS A 58 2.56 -7.63 18.68
C LYS A 58 3.48 -7.40 17.47
N ALA A 59 3.12 -7.86 16.27
CA ALA A 59 3.89 -7.62 15.06
C ALA A 59 3.94 -6.13 14.69
N PHE A 60 2.84 -5.39 14.89
CA PHE A 60 2.83 -3.93 14.74
C PHE A 60 3.77 -3.23 15.73
N GLU A 61 3.75 -3.60 17.00
CA GLU A 61 4.62 -3.03 18.03
C GLU A 61 6.10 -3.25 17.72
N THR A 62 6.46 -4.46 17.26
CA THR A 62 7.86 -4.85 17.07
C THR A 62 8.43 -4.49 15.71
N LEU A 63 7.61 -4.49 14.66
CA LEU A 63 8.07 -4.37 13.27
C LEU A 63 7.47 -3.15 12.56
N GLY A 64 6.40 -2.55 13.09
CA GLY A 64 5.69 -1.45 12.44
C GLY A 64 6.60 -0.30 12.07
N THR A 65 7.42 0.19 12.99
CA THR A 65 8.34 1.32 12.76
C THR A 65 9.32 1.07 11.61
N ARG A 66 9.71 -0.19 11.38
CA ARG A 66 10.67 -0.55 10.33
C ARG A 66 10.01 -0.76 8.97
N TYR A 67 8.81 -1.33 8.93
CA TYR A 67 8.20 -1.82 7.70
C TYR A 67 6.98 -1.00 7.24
N VAL A 68 6.27 -0.32 8.16
CA VAL A 68 5.12 0.51 7.82
C VAL A 68 5.59 1.96 7.67
N LEU A 69 5.43 2.47 6.46
CA LEU A 69 5.84 3.83 6.11
C LEU A 69 4.69 4.82 6.38
N PRO A 70 4.98 6.03 6.87
CA PRO A 70 3.98 7.06 7.01
C PRO A 70 3.55 7.60 5.64
N TYR A 71 2.25 7.84 5.46
CA TYR A 71 1.78 8.64 4.34
C TYR A 71 2.01 10.12 4.66
N THR A 72 2.89 10.75 3.91
CA THR A 72 3.29 12.16 4.13
C THR A 72 2.78 13.10 3.04
N GLY A 73 2.37 12.56 1.88
CA GLY A 73 2.09 13.36 0.69
C GLY A 73 3.34 13.93 0.00
N GLU A 74 4.52 13.57 0.47
CA GLU A 74 5.80 13.95 -0.13
C GLU A 74 6.34 12.84 -1.03
N ALA A 75 7.26 13.18 -1.94
CA ALA A 75 7.86 12.23 -2.87
C ALA A 75 8.56 11.07 -2.15
N PHE A 76 8.16 9.86 -2.46
CA PHE A 76 8.73 8.62 -1.90
C PHE A 76 10.11 8.33 -2.51
N ASN A 77 11.08 8.05 -1.65
CA ASN A 77 12.40 7.60 -2.05
C ASN A 77 12.57 6.11 -1.74
N ALA A 78 12.54 5.28 -2.76
CA ALA A 78 12.63 3.83 -2.62
C ALA A 78 14.00 3.39 -2.09
N GLU A 79 15.10 3.99 -2.57
CA GLU A 79 16.45 3.64 -2.12
C GLU A 79 16.63 3.90 -0.62
N ALA A 80 16.18 5.05 -0.14
CA ALA A 80 16.21 5.37 1.28
C ALA A 80 15.33 4.43 2.12
N ALA A 81 14.14 4.10 1.64
CA ALA A 81 13.20 3.23 2.35
C ALA A 81 13.67 1.78 2.44
N PHE A 82 14.27 1.24 1.38
CA PHE A 82 14.73 -0.15 1.33
C PHE A 82 16.21 -0.33 1.69
N GLY A 83 16.99 0.76 1.69
CA GLY A 83 18.44 0.73 1.92
C GLY A 83 19.24 0.11 0.77
N ARG A 84 18.65 -0.01 -0.41
CA ARG A 84 19.26 -0.57 -1.62
C ARG A 84 18.58 -0.09 -2.90
N GLN A 85 19.31 -0.12 -4.00
CA GLN A 85 18.76 0.04 -5.36
C GLN A 85 18.34 -1.33 -5.88
N ALA A 86 17.08 -1.45 -6.26
CA ALA A 86 16.49 -2.65 -6.85
C ALA A 86 15.22 -2.27 -7.62
N LYS A 87 14.68 -3.20 -8.41
CA LYS A 87 13.35 -3.03 -9.03
C LYS A 87 12.30 -2.80 -7.96
N VAL A 88 11.38 -1.87 -8.21
CA VAL A 88 10.28 -1.55 -7.30
C VAL A 88 8.97 -2.07 -7.87
N ILE A 89 8.35 -2.99 -7.15
CA ILE A 89 7.05 -3.57 -7.49
C ILE A 89 6.02 -3.02 -6.51
N LEU A 90 4.98 -2.38 -7.03
CA LEU A 90 3.84 -1.93 -6.22
C LEU A 90 2.80 -3.04 -6.15
N GLU A 91 2.41 -3.47 -4.95
CA GLU A 91 1.25 -4.34 -4.77
C GLU A 91 0.09 -3.57 -4.14
N ILE A 92 -1.08 -3.63 -4.78
CA ILE A 92 -2.29 -2.90 -4.37
C ILE A 92 -3.30 -3.88 -3.78
N GLY A 93 -3.60 -3.74 -2.48
CA GLY A 93 -4.59 -4.55 -1.80
C GLY A 93 -4.12 -5.98 -1.50
N PHE A 94 -3.04 -6.13 -0.74
CA PHE A 94 -2.46 -7.44 -0.44
C PHE A 94 -3.28 -8.31 0.53
N GLY A 95 -4.39 -7.80 1.07
CA GLY A 95 -5.24 -8.54 2.00
C GLY A 95 -4.47 -9.05 3.23
N MET A 96 -4.45 -10.37 3.45
CA MET A 96 -3.71 -10.97 4.58
C MET A 96 -2.23 -11.23 4.29
N GLY A 97 -1.72 -10.84 3.11
CA GLY A 97 -0.31 -10.85 2.74
C GLY A 97 0.31 -12.24 2.55
N GLU A 98 -0.49 -13.28 2.31
CA GLU A 98 0.05 -14.65 2.10
C GLU A 98 0.81 -14.74 0.76
N ALA A 99 0.20 -14.26 -0.31
CA ALA A 99 0.84 -14.20 -1.62
C ALA A 99 2.03 -13.23 -1.64
N THR A 100 1.87 -12.06 -1.04
CA THR A 100 2.92 -11.04 -0.91
C THR A 100 4.19 -11.58 -0.26
N ALA A 101 4.04 -12.23 0.91
CA ALA A 101 5.17 -12.82 1.62
C ALA A 101 5.85 -13.93 0.80
N HIS A 102 5.09 -14.76 0.10
CA HIS A 102 5.64 -15.77 -0.80
C HIS A 102 6.43 -15.13 -1.95
N ILE A 103 5.81 -14.18 -2.66
CA ILE A 103 6.42 -13.51 -3.83
C ILE A 103 7.72 -12.79 -3.42
N ALA A 104 7.70 -12.08 -2.30
CA ALA A 104 8.90 -11.39 -1.80
C ALA A 104 10.07 -12.34 -1.50
N ARG A 105 9.78 -13.57 -1.07
CA ARG A 105 10.79 -14.60 -0.79
C ARG A 105 11.35 -15.25 -2.05
N VAL A 106 10.51 -15.47 -3.07
CA VAL A 106 10.98 -16.09 -4.34
C VAL A 106 11.60 -15.08 -5.29
N ARG A 107 11.43 -13.78 -5.01
CA ARG A 107 12.04 -12.65 -5.74
C ARG A 107 12.79 -11.73 -4.77
N PRO A 108 13.84 -12.22 -4.09
CA PRO A 108 14.56 -11.46 -3.07
C PRO A 108 15.34 -10.27 -3.63
N GLU A 109 15.61 -10.25 -4.93
CA GLU A 109 16.27 -9.15 -5.65
C GLU A 109 15.39 -7.93 -5.85
N ASP A 110 14.06 -8.09 -5.80
CA ASP A 110 13.12 -6.99 -5.98
C ASP A 110 12.69 -6.36 -4.63
N ASN A 111 12.26 -5.11 -4.68
CA ASN A 111 11.65 -4.37 -3.58
C ASN A 111 10.14 -4.33 -3.78
N PHE A 112 9.38 -4.73 -2.77
CA PHE A 112 7.92 -4.73 -2.79
C PHE A 112 7.37 -3.60 -1.93
N LEU A 113 6.75 -2.61 -2.59
CA LEU A 113 6.00 -1.55 -1.95
C LEU A 113 4.53 -1.95 -1.95
N CYS A 114 3.94 -2.14 -0.78
CA CYS A 114 2.62 -2.75 -0.65
C CYS A 114 1.64 -1.78 0.00
N CYS A 115 0.47 -1.58 -0.61
CA CYS A 115 -0.59 -0.72 -0.10
C CYS A 115 -1.77 -1.56 0.38
N GLU A 116 -2.27 -1.32 1.59
CA GLU A 116 -3.47 -1.94 2.14
C GLU A 116 -4.16 -0.99 3.11
N VAL A 117 -5.48 -0.94 3.06
CA VAL A 117 -6.30 -0.10 3.96
C VAL A 117 -6.84 -0.85 5.17
N HIS A 118 -6.76 -2.19 5.14
CA HIS A 118 -7.28 -3.07 6.18
C HIS A 118 -6.21 -3.40 7.21
N GLU A 119 -6.29 -2.78 8.38
CA GLU A 119 -5.30 -2.93 9.46
C GLU A 119 -4.97 -4.39 9.84
N PRO A 120 -5.95 -5.32 10.03
CA PRO A 120 -5.62 -6.72 10.29
C PRO A 120 -4.78 -7.38 9.18
N GLY A 121 -4.94 -6.94 7.93
CA GLY A 121 -4.11 -7.40 6.81
C GLY A 121 -2.66 -6.96 6.97
N VAL A 122 -2.44 -5.68 7.30
CA VAL A 122 -1.10 -5.15 7.57
C VAL A 122 -0.44 -5.90 8.74
N GLY A 123 -1.17 -6.11 9.85
CA GLY A 123 -0.67 -6.90 10.99
C GLY A 123 -0.34 -8.35 10.62
N ALA A 124 -1.12 -8.97 9.73
CA ALA A 124 -0.86 -10.33 9.26
C ALA A 124 0.40 -10.40 8.39
N LEU A 125 0.62 -9.42 7.50
CA LEU A 125 1.83 -9.35 6.69
C LEU A 125 3.06 -9.07 7.55
N LEU A 126 2.99 -8.15 8.52
CA LEU A 126 4.08 -7.89 9.48
C LEU A 126 4.46 -9.14 10.27
N LYS A 127 3.48 -9.92 10.72
CA LYS A 127 3.72 -11.20 11.38
C LYS A 127 4.50 -12.16 10.47
N ARG A 128 4.11 -12.30 9.20
CA ARG A 128 4.82 -13.14 8.21
C ARG A 128 6.23 -12.64 7.94
N ILE A 129 6.41 -11.32 7.85
CA ILE A 129 7.71 -10.68 7.68
C ILE A 129 8.66 -11.12 8.80
N GLY A 130 8.21 -11.06 10.06
CA GLY A 130 9.03 -11.47 11.20
C GLY A 130 9.26 -12.98 11.30
N GLU A 131 8.25 -13.80 10.97
CA GLU A 131 8.36 -15.27 11.02
C GLU A 131 9.24 -15.86 9.90
N GLN A 132 9.42 -15.13 8.80
CA GLN A 132 10.11 -15.61 7.60
C GLN A 132 11.32 -14.75 7.22
N ASP A 133 11.74 -13.84 8.09
CA ASP A 133 12.90 -12.95 7.92
C ASP A 133 12.89 -12.16 6.58
N ILE A 134 11.70 -11.71 6.15
CA ILE A 134 11.53 -10.97 4.89
C ILE A 134 12.02 -9.52 5.07
N THR A 135 12.91 -9.06 4.21
CA THR A 135 13.54 -7.73 4.33
C THR A 135 13.15 -6.76 3.22
N ASN A 136 12.65 -7.26 2.10
CA ASN A 136 12.38 -6.54 0.86
C ASN A 136 10.93 -6.07 0.69
N ILE A 137 10.18 -5.92 1.79
CA ILE A 137 8.82 -5.36 1.79
C ILE A 137 8.82 -4.03 2.54
N ARG A 138 8.04 -3.06 2.05
CA ARG A 138 7.60 -1.84 2.78
C ARG A 138 6.11 -1.66 2.57
N ILE A 139 5.40 -1.13 3.56
CA ILE A 139 3.95 -1.10 3.60
C ILE A 139 3.47 0.33 3.79
N PHE A 140 2.56 0.80 2.93
CA PHE A 140 1.69 1.93 3.22
C PHE A 140 0.33 1.41 3.68
N GLN A 141 -0.04 1.68 4.94
CA GLN A 141 -1.40 1.44 5.42
C GLN A 141 -2.32 2.58 4.96
N HIS A 142 -2.45 2.71 3.63
CA HIS A 142 -3.13 3.83 3.00
C HIS A 142 -3.77 3.42 1.67
N ASP A 143 -4.64 4.30 1.13
CA ASP A 143 -5.22 4.12 -0.21
C ASP A 143 -4.13 4.20 -1.28
N ALA A 144 -4.01 3.16 -2.09
CA ALA A 144 -3.01 3.10 -3.15
C ALA A 144 -3.18 4.20 -4.20
N VAL A 145 -4.41 4.66 -4.45
CA VAL A 145 -4.67 5.78 -5.38
C VAL A 145 -4.00 7.04 -4.86
N GLU A 146 -4.20 7.36 -3.58
CA GLU A 146 -3.58 8.55 -2.96
C GLU A 146 -2.05 8.43 -2.87
N VAL A 147 -1.52 7.22 -2.63
CA VAL A 147 -0.07 6.97 -2.63
C VAL A 147 0.52 7.19 -4.03
N LEU A 148 -0.13 6.66 -5.08
CA LEU A 148 0.27 6.88 -6.46
C LEU A 148 0.26 8.38 -6.82
N GLU A 149 -0.83 9.08 -6.51
CA GLU A 149 -1.02 10.47 -6.89
C GLU A 149 -0.03 11.42 -6.19
N ASN A 150 0.24 11.18 -4.91
CA ASN A 150 0.91 12.17 -4.07
C ASN A 150 2.34 11.80 -3.68
N MET A 151 2.72 10.53 -3.78
CA MET A 151 4.02 10.08 -3.28
C MET A 151 4.91 9.41 -4.33
N LEU A 152 4.32 8.73 -5.34
CA LEU A 152 5.13 8.04 -6.34
C LEU A 152 5.41 8.94 -7.54
N GLN A 153 6.65 8.87 -8.04
CA GLN A 153 7.03 9.63 -9.23
C GLN A 153 6.61 8.87 -10.50
N PRO A 154 6.20 9.56 -11.57
CA PRO A 154 6.01 8.94 -12.88
C PRO A 154 7.25 8.15 -13.31
N GLY A 155 7.06 6.98 -13.92
CA GLY A 155 8.15 6.13 -14.38
C GLY A 155 9.06 5.59 -13.28
N SER A 156 8.58 5.43 -12.04
CA SER A 156 9.38 4.93 -10.92
C SER A 156 9.22 3.44 -10.63
N LEU A 157 8.16 2.80 -11.16
CA LEU A 157 7.84 1.41 -10.88
C LEU A 157 8.29 0.47 -11.99
N ASP A 158 8.83 -0.68 -11.62
CA ASP A 158 9.19 -1.78 -12.53
C ASP A 158 8.04 -2.77 -12.73
N GLY A 159 7.08 -2.80 -11.81
CA GLY A 159 5.89 -3.64 -11.91
C GLY A 159 4.79 -3.22 -10.95
N ILE A 160 3.57 -3.67 -11.25
CA ILE A 160 2.39 -3.43 -10.42
C ILE A 160 1.61 -4.73 -10.32
N HIS A 161 1.25 -5.13 -9.10
CA HIS A 161 0.42 -6.30 -8.80
C HIS A 161 -0.94 -5.85 -8.25
N VAL A 162 -2.03 -6.41 -8.82
CA VAL A 162 -3.40 -6.22 -8.33
C VAL A 162 -4.08 -7.58 -8.32
N PHE A 163 -4.04 -8.25 -7.17
CA PHE A 163 -4.58 -9.60 -7.05
C PHE A 163 -5.91 -9.62 -6.31
N PHE A 164 -6.90 -10.24 -6.94
CA PHE A 164 -8.26 -10.45 -6.40
C PHE A 164 -8.92 -9.19 -5.84
N PRO A 165 -8.90 -8.06 -6.58
CA PRO A 165 -9.61 -6.86 -6.15
C PRO A 165 -11.11 -7.15 -6.09
N ASP A 166 -11.86 -6.41 -5.23
CA ASP A 166 -13.30 -6.58 -5.06
C ASP A 166 -14.04 -6.61 -6.42
N PRO A 167 -14.71 -7.70 -6.79
CA PRO A 167 -15.28 -7.88 -8.12
C PRO A 167 -16.60 -7.11 -8.32
N TRP A 168 -17.24 -6.65 -7.23
CA TRP A 168 -18.49 -5.90 -7.28
C TRP A 168 -19.55 -6.56 -8.19
N HIS A 169 -19.96 -7.78 -7.87
CA HIS A 169 -20.80 -8.66 -8.69
C HIS A 169 -22.06 -8.01 -9.28
N LYS A 170 -22.72 -7.08 -8.54
CA LYS A 170 -23.93 -6.42 -9.02
C LYS A 170 -23.57 -5.37 -10.07
N LYS A 171 -24.18 -5.44 -11.27
CA LYS A 171 -23.96 -4.53 -12.41
C LYS A 171 -23.95 -3.05 -12.01
N LYS A 172 -24.86 -2.60 -11.14
CA LYS A 172 -24.90 -1.21 -10.62
C LYS A 172 -23.66 -0.80 -9.82
N HIS A 173 -22.85 -1.76 -9.37
CA HIS A 173 -21.62 -1.55 -8.60
C HIS A 173 -20.35 -1.71 -9.44
N ASN A 174 -20.41 -2.13 -10.71
CA ASN A 174 -19.22 -2.30 -11.56
C ASN A 174 -18.38 -1.02 -11.66
N LYS A 175 -19.02 0.17 -11.57
CA LYS A 175 -18.33 1.47 -11.50
C LYS A 175 -17.39 1.62 -10.29
N ARG A 176 -17.45 0.72 -9.30
CA ARG A 176 -16.56 0.67 -8.13
C ARG A 176 -15.35 -0.23 -8.33
N ARG A 177 -15.34 -1.04 -9.39
CA ARG A 177 -14.17 -1.88 -9.72
C ARG A 177 -12.93 -1.02 -9.84
N LEU A 178 -11.82 -1.50 -9.31
CA LEU A 178 -10.57 -0.75 -9.28
C LEU A 178 -9.99 -0.56 -10.69
N ILE A 179 -9.97 -1.64 -11.49
CA ILE A 179 -9.42 -1.60 -12.85
C ILE A 179 -10.46 -0.96 -13.80
N GLN A 180 -10.26 0.33 -14.02
CA GLN A 180 -11.01 1.20 -14.91
C GLN A 180 -10.03 2.02 -15.75
N SER A 181 -10.41 2.48 -16.94
CA SER A 181 -9.51 3.21 -17.84
C SER A 181 -8.77 4.39 -17.21
N PRO A 182 -9.40 5.26 -16.38
CA PRO A 182 -8.66 6.36 -15.74
C PRO A 182 -7.57 5.86 -14.78
N PHE A 183 -7.86 4.82 -14.00
CA PHE A 183 -6.89 4.27 -13.07
C PHE A 183 -5.78 3.51 -13.80
N VAL A 184 -6.09 2.78 -14.87
CA VAL A 184 -5.07 2.13 -15.71
C VAL A 184 -4.13 3.16 -16.33
N ALA A 185 -4.63 4.29 -16.81
CA ALA A 185 -3.78 5.38 -17.32
C ALA A 185 -2.82 5.91 -16.22
N GLN A 186 -3.32 6.04 -14.98
CA GLN A 186 -2.49 6.42 -13.84
C GLN A 186 -1.42 5.35 -13.54
N LEU A 187 -1.78 4.06 -13.51
CA LEU A 187 -0.80 2.97 -13.32
C LEU A 187 0.28 2.99 -14.37
N VAL A 188 -0.09 3.14 -15.64
CA VAL A 188 0.85 3.21 -16.79
C VAL A 188 1.80 4.38 -16.67
N ALA A 189 1.31 5.57 -16.25
CA ALA A 189 2.16 6.74 -16.06
C ALA A 189 3.28 6.51 -15.03
N HIS A 190 3.04 5.66 -14.01
CA HIS A 190 4.02 5.34 -12.97
C HIS A 190 4.96 4.19 -13.33
N LEU A 191 4.63 3.36 -14.33
CA LEU A 191 5.52 2.32 -14.79
C LEU A 191 6.71 2.90 -15.57
N LYS A 192 7.86 2.28 -15.43
CA LYS A 192 8.98 2.46 -16.37
C LYS A 192 8.64 1.85 -17.73
N PRO A 193 9.25 2.32 -18.85
CA PRO A 193 9.24 1.56 -20.10
C PRO A 193 9.71 0.12 -19.87
N GLY A 194 8.98 -0.87 -20.39
CA GLY A 194 9.22 -2.29 -20.14
C GLY A 194 8.75 -2.82 -18.77
N GLY A 195 8.24 -1.95 -17.90
CA GLY A 195 7.57 -2.35 -16.67
C GLY A 195 6.25 -3.07 -16.96
N TYR A 196 5.67 -3.75 -15.96
CA TYR A 196 4.49 -4.59 -16.18
C TYR A 196 3.37 -4.35 -15.17
N ILE A 197 2.14 -4.68 -15.57
CA ILE A 197 0.97 -4.82 -14.70
C ILE A 197 0.57 -6.29 -14.69
N HIS A 198 0.42 -6.87 -13.50
CA HIS A 198 -0.12 -8.20 -13.32
C HIS A 198 -1.40 -8.13 -12.47
N CYS A 199 -2.52 -8.44 -13.09
CA CYS A 199 -3.82 -8.57 -12.42
C CYS A 199 -4.21 -10.05 -12.34
N ALA A 200 -4.89 -10.43 -11.25
CA ALA A 200 -5.53 -11.75 -11.14
C ALA A 200 -6.92 -11.61 -10.53
N THR A 201 -7.87 -12.42 -10.96
CA THR A 201 -9.23 -12.48 -10.41
C THR A 201 -9.84 -13.86 -10.59
N ASP A 202 -10.74 -14.25 -9.67
CA ASP A 202 -11.55 -15.48 -9.74
C ASP A 202 -12.98 -15.23 -10.25
N TRP A 203 -13.25 -14.00 -10.73
CA TRP A 203 -14.56 -13.59 -11.25
C TRP A 203 -14.49 -13.29 -12.75
N GLN A 204 -14.96 -14.23 -13.58
CA GLN A 204 -14.88 -14.14 -15.04
C GLN A 204 -15.37 -12.80 -15.62
N PRO A 205 -16.54 -12.24 -15.24
CA PRO A 205 -16.98 -10.96 -15.81
C PRO A 205 -16.08 -9.78 -15.43
N TYR A 206 -15.24 -9.92 -14.41
CA TYR A 206 -14.22 -8.92 -14.09
C TYR A 206 -12.93 -9.17 -14.86
N ALA A 207 -12.55 -10.44 -15.07
CA ALA A 207 -11.43 -10.79 -15.93
C ALA A 207 -11.62 -10.25 -17.35
N GLU A 208 -12.82 -10.44 -17.92
CA GLU A 208 -13.18 -9.89 -19.23
C GLU A 208 -13.08 -8.35 -19.27
N GLN A 209 -13.62 -7.67 -18.27
CA GLN A 209 -13.49 -6.22 -18.17
C GLN A 209 -12.03 -5.76 -18.00
N MET A 210 -11.24 -6.45 -17.17
CA MET A 210 -9.81 -6.14 -17.02
C MET A 210 -9.08 -6.28 -18.35
N LEU A 211 -9.34 -7.37 -19.08
CA LEU A 211 -8.75 -7.61 -20.39
C LEU A 211 -9.12 -6.50 -21.38
N GLU A 212 -10.40 -6.11 -21.45
CA GLU A 212 -10.87 -5.02 -22.29
C GLU A 212 -10.18 -3.69 -21.94
N VAL A 213 -10.20 -3.31 -20.66
CA VAL A 213 -9.67 -2.01 -20.20
C VAL A 213 -8.16 -1.92 -20.37
N LEU A 214 -7.42 -2.98 -20.06
CA LEU A 214 -5.96 -3.02 -20.22
C LEU A 214 -5.56 -3.01 -21.69
N SER A 215 -6.27 -3.78 -22.54
CA SER A 215 -6.00 -3.82 -23.98
C SER A 215 -6.35 -2.53 -24.72
N ALA A 216 -7.29 -1.75 -24.18
CA ALA A 216 -7.65 -0.45 -24.75
C ALA A 216 -6.61 0.65 -24.49
N ASN A 217 -5.65 0.45 -23.60
CA ASN A 217 -4.59 1.42 -23.35
C ASN A 217 -3.47 1.25 -24.38
N PRO A 218 -3.15 2.31 -25.19
CA PRO A 218 -2.19 2.19 -26.29
C PRO A 218 -0.75 1.94 -25.84
N ASP A 219 -0.42 2.28 -24.60
CA ASP A 219 0.93 2.10 -24.04
C ASP A 219 1.12 0.71 -23.39
N LEU A 220 0.08 -0.14 -23.39
CA LEU A 220 0.14 -1.49 -22.85
C LEU A 220 0.08 -2.54 -23.95
N LYS A 221 0.92 -3.56 -23.81
CA LYS A 221 0.93 -4.74 -24.67
C LYS A 221 0.62 -5.97 -23.82
N ASN A 222 -0.41 -6.72 -24.22
CA ASN A 222 -0.71 -8.03 -23.60
C ASN A 222 0.44 -9.01 -23.89
N THR A 223 0.86 -9.76 -22.88
CA THR A 223 1.94 -10.76 -23.01
C THR A 223 1.44 -12.11 -23.52
N ALA A 224 0.11 -12.29 -23.61
CA ALA A 224 -0.54 -13.52 -24.06
C ALA A 224 -1.70 -13.21 -25.02
N ASP A 225 -2.20 -14.22 -25.72
CA ASP A 225 -3.45 -14.13 -26.47
C ASP A 225 -4.63 -14.32 -25.49
N GLY A 226 -5.14 -13.20 -24.97
CA GLY A 226 -6.16 -13.17 -23.91
C GLY A 226 -5.58 -13.22 -22.51
N HIS A 227 -5.92 -14.25 -21.72
CA HIS A 227 -5.43 -14.42 -20.36
C HIS A 227 -4.06 -15.10 -20.34
N ALA A 228 -3.19 -14.65 -19.46
CA ALA A 228 -1.86 -15.25 -19.31
C ALA A 228 -1.93 -16.56 -18.50
N PRO A 229 -1.01 -17.50 -18.73
CA PRO A 229 -0.80 -18.59 -17.77
C PRO A 229 -0.36 -17.98 -16.42
N GLN A 230 -0.72 -18.64 -15.32
CA GLN A 230 -0.31 -18.21 -14.00
C GLN A 230 1.22 -18.12 -13.91
N PRO A 231 1.80 -16.94 -13.62
CA PRO A 231 3.25 -16.82 -13.44
C PRO A 231 3.75 -17.62 -12.23
N GLU A 232 4.93 -18.25 -12.36
CA GLU A 232 5.50 -19.12 -11.32
C GLU A 232 5.66 -18.45 -9.96
N TYR A 233 5.95 -17.14 -9.94
CA TYR A 233 6.11 -16.41 -8.68
C TYR A 233 4.79 -16.21 -7.93
N ARG A 234 3.62 -16.27 -8.59
CA ARG A 234 2.32 -16.12 -7.93
C ARG A 234 1.84 -17.45 -7.36
N PRO A 235 1.79 -17.62 -6.04
CA PRO A 235 1.35 -18.87 -5.44
C PRO A 235 -0.15 -19.06 -5.62
N LEU A 236 -0.61 -20.31 -5.62
CA LEU A 236 -2.02 -20.63 -5.43
C LEU A 236 -2.41 -20.26 -3.99
N THR A 237 -3.35 -19.34 -3.86
CA THR A 237 -3.88 -18.97 -2.54
C THR A 237 -4.87 -20.04 -2.03
N LYS A 238 -5.16 -20.03 -0.73
CA LYS A 238 -6.17 -20.93 -0.15
C LYS A 238 -7.55 -20.69 -0.75
N PHE A 239 -7.86 -19.44 -1.12
CA PHE A 239 -9.13 -19.09 -1.77
C PHE A 239 -9.20 -19.66 -3.18
N GLU A 240 -8.13 -19.55 -3.96
CA GLU A 240 -8.05 -20.15 -5.30
C GLU A 240 -8.20 -21.67 -5.24
N ASN A 241 -7.46 -22.33 -4.35
CA ASN A 241 -7.58 -23.79 -4.17
C ASN A 241 -9.00 -24.22 -3.84
N ARG A 242 -9.72 -23.45 -3.01
CA ARG A 242 -11.13 -23.70 -2.72
C ARG A 242 -12.01 -23.45 -3.95
N GLY A 243 -11.79 -22.35 -4.67
CA GLY A 243 -12.52 -22.00 -5.89
C GLY A 243 -12.34 -23.04 -6.98
N LEU A 244 -11.11 -23.46 -7.24
CA LEU A 244 -10.80 -24.52 -8.22
C LEU A 244 -11.50 -25.84 -7.90
N ARG A 245 -11.57 -26.25 -6.62
CA ARG A 245 -12.33 -27.44 -6.20
C ARG A 245 -13.83 -27.32 -6.46
N LEU A 246 -14.36 -26.11 -6.54
CA LEU A 246 -15.76 -25.81 -6.86
C LEU A 246 -15.99 -25.53 -8.34
N GLY A 247 -14.98 -25.74 -9.20
CA GLY A 247 -15.05 -25.51 -10.64
C GLY A 247 -14.94 -24.05 -11.07
N HIS A 248 -14.48 -23.16 -10.17
CA HIS A 248 -14.23 -21.75 -10.50
C HIS A 248 -12.88 -21.62 -11.21
N GLY A 249 -12.81 -20.78 -12.24
CA GLY A 249 -11.56 -20.40 -12.89
C GLY A 249 -10.84 -19.31 -12.13
N VAL A 250 -9.55 -19.17 -12.43
CA VAL A 250 -8.76 -17.99 -12.07
C VAL A 250 -8.12 -17.49 -13.34
N TRP A 251 -8.15 -16.18 -13.54
CA TRP A 251 -7.63 -15.51 -14.73
C TRP A 251 -6.52 -14.57 -14.34
N ASP A 252 -5.34 -14.82 -14.89
CA ASP A 252 -4.18 -13.93 -14.81
C ASP A 252 -4.10 -13.09 -16.08
N LEU A 253 -3.76 -11.82 -15.92
CA LEU A 253 -3.56 -10.85 -16.99
C LEU A 253 -2.23 -10.15 -16.76
N VAL A 254 -1.30 -10.30 -17.69
CA VAL A 254 0.01 -9.67 -17.62
C VAL A 254 0.21 -8.79 -18.85
N PHE A 255 0.41 -7.50 -18.60
CA PHE A 255 0.63 -6.50 -19.63
C PHE A 255 1.96 -5.80 -19.39
N THR A 256 2.71 -5.51 -20.42
CA THR A 256 3.95 -4.73 -20.35
C THR A 256 3.74 -3.33 -20.92
N ARG A 257 4.34 -2.31 -20.27
CA ARG A 257 4.41 -0.98 -20.86
C ARG A 257 5.34 -1.01 -22.06
N ALA A 258 4.89 -0.46 -23.18
CA ALA A 258 5.74 -0.28 -24.37
C ALA A 258 6.98 0.57 -24.05
N ALA A 259 8.06 0.33 -24.80
CA ALA A 259 9.33 1.03 -24.64
C ALA A 259 9.24 2.51 -25.11
#